data_d8bccf14d0f74a85368b4f69af6ad4aa
#
_entry.id   d8bccf14d0f74a85368b4f69af6ad4aa
#
_cell.length_a   1.000
_cell.length_b   1.000
_cell.length_c   1.000
_cell.angle_alpha   90.00
_cell.angle_beta   90.00
_cell.angle_gamma   90.00
#
_symmetry.space_group_name_H-M   'P 1'
#
loop_
_entity.id
_entity.type
_entity.pdbx_description
1 polymer ?
#
loop_
_entity_poly.entity_id
_entity_poly.type
_entity_poly.pdbx_seq_one_letter_code
_entity_poly.pdbx_strand_id
1 'polypeptide(L)'
;MAAIADGVADAEHIHQARVSLRRLRSALHHFATWSDELNPVWEEQIAELFRKLGDTRDEDAIRTEILPMIVQHGSPELLLPISEQPLKDLTTLFKSAETVKLVLALLAFAYSEEDNQNAKGKLKKQIEKSLDKLHHQVISHADHFTELEVTEQHKIRKKAKQLRYCIEFISSLYPRKNVQQFLKKLQPVQNTLGLYNDLFIAEDLFNKATEHDPHFWFALGWIKAKQPYLQNQSAEALQKFKQAKIFW
;
A
#
# COMPACT_ATOMS: atom_id res chain seq x y z
N MET A 1 -4.08 -6.75 -15.87
CA MET A 1 -3.91 -8.23 -15.88
C MET A 1 -3.82 -8.78 -17.30
N ALA A 2 -4.69 -8.37 -18.25
CA ALA A 2 -4.62 -8.85 -19.64
C ALA A 2 -3.23 -8.68 -20.26
N ALA A 3 -2.64 -7.49 -20.23
CA ALA A 3 -1.31 -7.24 -20.78
C ALA A 3 -0.22 -8.18 -20.20
N ILE A 4 -0.32 -8.55 -18.90
CA ILE A 4 0.61 -9.51 -18.28
C ILE A 4 0.37 -10.91 -18.84
N ALA A 5 -0.89 -11.34 -18.95
CA ALA A 5 -1.23 -12.62 -19.54
C ALA A 5 -0.76 -12.70 -20.99
N ASP A 6 -0.89 -11.63 -21.77
CA ASP A 6 -0.48 -11.60 -23.18
C ASP A 6 1.05 -11.47 -23.38
N GLY A 7 1.80 -11.27 -22.30
CA GLY A 7 3.26 -11.16 -22.36
C GLY A 7 3.77 -9.83 -22.92
N VAL A 8 2.92 -8.80 -22.92
CA VAL A 8 3.24 -7.45 -23.41
C VAL A 8 3.25 -6.40 -22.30
N ALA A 9 3.29 -6.86 -21.04
CA ALA A 9 3.30 -5.97 -19.88
C ALA A 9 4.66 -5.28 -19.72
N ASP A 10 4.60 -4.00 -19.37
CA ASP A 10 5.72 -3.21 -18.84
C ASP A 10 5.64 -3.06 -17.30
N ALA A 11 6.57 -2.32 -16.74
CA ALA A 11 6.62 -2.06 -15.29
C ALA A 11 5.34 -1.39 -14.77
N GLU A 12 4.70 -0.50 -15.55
CA GLU A 12 3.46 0.16 -15.16
C GLU A 12 2.28 -0.83 -15.09
N HIS A 13 2.17 -1.75 -16.04
CA HIS A 13 1.14 -2.79 -16.00
C HIS A 13 1.28 -3.69 -14.76
N ILE A 14 2.50 -4.06 -14.39
CA ILE A 14 2.79 -4.83 -13.17
C ILE A 14 2.42 -4.01 -11.93
N HIS A 15 2.81 -2.73 -11.91
CA HIS A 15 2.47 -1.81 -10.83
C HIS A 15 0.94 -1.70 -10.64
N GLN A 16 0.18 -1.48 -11.70
CA GLN A 16 -1.27 -1.37 -11.66
C GLN A 16 -1.93 -2.67 -11.21
N ALA A 17 -1.43 -3.82 -11.64
CA ALA A 17 -1.91 -5.12 -11.16
C ALA A 17 -1.68 -5.29 -9.66
N ARG A 18 -0.50 -4.93 -9.14
CA ARG A 18 -0.19 -4.95 -7.70
C ARG A 18 -1.09 -4.01 -6.89
N VAL A 19 -1.29 -2.77 -7.37
CA VAL A 19 -2.20 -1.81 -6.73
C VAL A 19 -3.61 -2.38 -6.66
N SER A 20 -4.11 -2.95 -7.77
CA SER A 20 -5.45 -3.53 -7.86
C SER A 20 -5.63 -4.72 -6.93
N LEU A 21 -4.68 -5.67 -6.90
CA LEU A 21 -4.72 -6.83 -6.00
C LEU A 21 -4.66 -6.40 -4.52
N ARG A 22 -3.84 -5.41 -4.19
CA ARG A 22 -3.78 -4.87 -2.82
C ARG A 22 -5.10 -4.23 -2.40
N ARG A 23 -5.72 -3.44 -3.28
CA ARG A 23 -7.03 -2.83 -3.03
C ARG A 23 -8.10 -3.91 -2.87
N LEU A 24 -8.14 -4.88 -3.77
CA LEU A 24 -9.09 -5.99 -3.71
C LEU A 24 -8.94 -6.81 -2.42
N ARG A 25 -7.71 -7.17 -2.05
CA ARG A 25 -7.44 -7.84 -0.78
C ARG A 25 -7.91 -7.01 0.42
N SER A 26 -7.65 -5.69 0.41
CA SER A 26 -8.12 -4.80 1.45
C SER A 26 -9.65 -4.76 1.52
N ALA A 27 -10.33 -4.75 0.38
CA ALA A 27 -11.80 -4.80 0.32
C ALA A 27 -12.32 -6.12 0.92
N LEU A 28 -11.81 -7.27 0.46
CA LEU A 28 -12.22 -8.58 0.99
C LEU A 28 -12.02 -8.67 2.51
N HIS A 29 -10.85 -8.25 2.99
CA HIS A 29 -10.56 -8.26 4.43
C HIS A 29 -11.54 -7.42 5.26
N HIS A 30 -11.89 -6.22 4.79
CA HIS A 30 -12.77 -5.32 5.54
C HIS A 30 -14.24 -5.64 5.38
N PHE A 31 -14.62 -6.27 4.27
CA PHE A 31 -16.01 -6.55 3.93
C PHE A 31 -16.37 -8.04 4.11
N ALA A 32 -15.43 -8.88 4.57
CA ALA A 32 -15.61 -10.32 4.74
C ALA A 32 -16.86 -10.70 5.55
N THR A 33 -17.28 -9.86 6.50
CA THR A 33 -18.45 -10.12 7.36
C THR A 33 -19.76 -9.57 6.80
N TRP A 34 -19.76 -9.03 5.57
CA TRP A 34 -20.91 -8.32 5.02
C TRP A 34 -21.76 -9.16 4.07
N SER A 35 -21.18 -10.22 3.53
CA SER A 35 -21.86 -11.17 2.70
C SER A 35 -21.33 -12.57 2.99
N ASP A 36 -22.26 -13.51 3.19
CA ASP A 36 -21.92 -14.93 3.37
C ASP A 36 -21.40 -15.56 2.08
N GLU A 37 -21.56 -14.88 0.93
CA GLU A 37 -21.04 -15.31 -0.37
C GLU A 37 -19.55 -14.97 -0.57
N LEU A 38 -18.99 -14.08 0.28
CA LEU A 38 -17.56 -13.76 0.23
C LEU A 38 -16.75 -14.97 0.68
N ASN A 39 -16.15 -15.66 -0.27
CA ASN A 39 -15.32 -16.82 0.01
C ASN A 39 -14.01 -16.40 0.72
N PRO A 40 -13.78 -16.86 1.96
CA PRO A 40 -12.59 -16.46 2.74
C PRO A 40 -11.27 -16.89 2.08
N VAL A 41 -11.28 -17.88 1.19
CA VAL A 41 -10.10 -18.35 0.46
C VAL A 41 -9.61 -17.31 -0.55
N TRP A 42 -10.47 -16.43 -1.05
CA TRP A 42 -10.07 -15.41 -2.03
C TRP A 42 -9.01 -14.43 -1.51
N GLU A 43 -9.07 -14.06 -0.24
CA GLU A 43 -8.07 -13.16 0.35
C GLU A 43 -6.67 -13.77 0.27
N GLU A 44 -6.53 -15.07 0.60
CA GLU A 44 -5.24 -15.76 0.56
C GLU A 44 -4.75 -15.97 -0.89
N GLN A 45 -5.65 -16.35 -1.80
CA GLN A 45 -5.32 -16.51 -3.22
C GLN A 45 -4.81 -15.19 -3.84
N ILE A 46 -5.45 -14.05 -3.49
CA ILE A 46 -5.01 -12.74 -3.94
C ILE A 46 -3.67 -12.37 -3.30
N ALA A 47 -3.46 -12.71 -2.02
CA ALA A 47 -2.18 -12.49 -1.35
C ALA A 47 -1.05 -13.28 -2.01
N GLU A 48 -1.32 -14.50 -2.46
CA GLU A 48 -0.35 -15.32 -3.19
C GLU A 48 -0.01 -14.73 -4.56
N LEU A 49 -1.01 -14.33 -5.35
CA LEU A 49 -0.79 -13.62 -6.61
C LEU A 49 0.03 -12.34 -6.40
N PHE A 50 -0.28 -11.58 -5.35
CA PHE A 50 0.47 -10.37 -5.02
C PHE A 50 1.93 -10.66 -4.70
N ARG A 51 2.23 -11.72 -3.95
CA ARG A 51 3.62 -12.15 -3.64
C ARG A 51 4.37 -12.58 -4.90
N LYS A 52 3.71 -13.33 -5.79
CA LYS A 52 4.31 -13.81 -7.05
C LYS A 52 4.57 -12.69 -8.08
N LEU A 53 3.90 -11.54 -7.96
CA LEU A 53 4.24 -10.35 -8.75
C LEU A 53 5.56 -9.68 -8.31
N GLY A 54 6.18 -10.19 -7.25
CA GLY A 54 7.50 -9.78 -6.78
C GLY A 54 7.58 -8.41 -6.13
N ASP A 55 8.78 -8.09 -5.64
CA ASP A 55 9.07 -6.85 -4.94
C ASP A 55 9.60 -5.72 -5.86
N THR A 56 9.46 -5.89 -7.18
CA THR A 56 9.95 -4.92 -8.20
C THR A 56 9.53 -3.48 -7.90
N ARG A 57 8.39 -3.28 -7.25
CA ARG A 57 7.94 -1.93 -6.89
C ARG A 57 8.83 -1.26 -5.86
N ASP A 58 9.38 -1.99 -4.92
CA ASP A 58 10.24 -1.40 -3.89
C ASP A 58 11.55 -0.92 -4.54
N GLU A 59 12.07 -1.65 -5.52
CA GLU A 59 13.18 -1.21 -6.36
C GLU A 59 12.80 -0.03 -7.27
N ASP A 60 11.62 -0.05 -7.88
CA ASP A 60 11.12 1.06 -8.72
C ASP A 60 10.95 2.35 -7.90
N ALA A 61 10.38 2.27 -6.70
CA ALA A 61 10.25 3.41 -5.81
C ALA A 61 11.63 3.97 -5.40
N ILE A 62 12.60 3.08 -5.13
CA ILE A 62 13.97 3.50 -4.83
C ILE A 62 14.58 4.21 -6.03
N ARG A 63 14.43 3.68 -7.25
CA ARG A 63 14.95 4.29 -8.49
C ARG A 63 14.31 5.63 -8.81
N THR A 64 13.00 5.74 -8.64
CA THR A 64 12.24 6.93 -9.06
C THR A 64 12.15 8.01 -8.00
N GLU A 65 12.22 7.66 -6.72
CA GLU A 65 12.04 8.61 -5.63
C GLU A 65 13.32 8.79 -4.78
N ILE A 66 13.98 7.70 -4.35
CA ILE A 66 15.10 7.79 -3.42
C ILE A 66 16.40 8.16 -4.13
N LEU A 67 16.76 7.47 -5.21
CA LEU A 67 18.00 7.77 -5.93
C LEU A 67 18.10 9.22 -6.43
N PRO A 68 17.05 9.82 -7.03
CA PRO A 68 17.10 11.23 -7.43
C PRO A 68 17.35 12.17 -6.26
N MET A 69 16.78 11.88 -5.08
CA MET A 69 17.06 12.69 -3.88
C MET A 69 18.53 12.59 -3.44
N ILE A 70 19.11 11.38 -3.49
CA ILE A 70 20.52 11.16 -3.12
C ILE A 70 21.44 11.87 -4.11
N VAL A 71 21.16 11.76 -5.42
CA VAL A 71 21.94 12.43 -6.49
C VAL A 71 21.92 13.95 -6.32
N GLN A 72 20.77 14.56 -5.98
CA GLN A 72 20.67 15.99 -5.70
C GLN A 72 21.56 16.46 -4.54
N HIS A 73 21.97 15.56 -3.66
CA HIS A 73 22.87 15.85 -2.55
C HIS A 73 24.35 15.49 -2.83
N GLY A 74 24.70 15.34 -4.11
CA GLY A 74 26.09 15.17 -4.55
C GLY A 74 26.60 13.73 -4.50
N SER A 75 25.71 12.74 -4.53
CA SER A 75 26.11 11.33 -4.69
C SER A 75 26.83 11.11 -6.02
N PRO A 76 27.85 10.23 -6.04
CA PRO A 76 28.27 9.60 -7.27
C PRO A 76 27.11 8.89 -7.98
N GLU A 77 27.27 8.56 -9.25
CA GLU A 77 26.31 7.73 -9.96
C GLU A 77 26.20 6.35 -9.30
N LEU A 78 24.99 5.94 -8.98
CA LEU A 78 24.67 4.68 -8.32
C LEU A 78 23.90 3.79 -9.27
N LEU A 79 24.49 2.68 -9.66
CA LEU A 79 23.87 1.70 -10.54
C LEU A 79 23.31 0.55 -9.71
N LEU A 80 22.02 0.58 -9.46
CA LEU A 80 21.34 -0.56 -8.85
C LEU A 80 21.24 -1.71 -9.84
N PRO A 81 21.59 -2.94 -9.44
CA PRO A 81 21.34 -4.10 -10.27
C PRO A 81 19.83 -4.19 -10.61
N ILE A 82 19.53 -4.50 -11.85
CA ILE A 82 18.16 -4.70 -12.29
C ILE A 82 17.75 -6.11 -11.88
N SER A 83 16.77 -6.21 -10.98
CA SER A 83 16.10 -7.47 -10.70
C SER A 83 15.17 -7.77 -11.87
N GLU A 84 15.65 -8.53 -12.84
CA GLU A 84 14.82 -9.02 -13.93
C GLU A 84 13.94 -10.16 -13.42
N GLN A 85 12.70 -9.86 -13.05
CA GLN A 85 11.70 -10.93 -13.00
C GLN A 85 11.35 -11.32 -14.43
N PRO A 86 11.51 -12.60 -14.81
CA PRO A 86 11.18 -13.00 -16.16
C PRO A 86 9.67 -12.81 -16.41
N LEU A 87 9.32 -11.89 -17.30
CA LEU A 87 7.94 -11.62 -17.71
C LEU A 87 7.20 -12.92 -18.12
N LYS A 88 7.96 -13.91 -18.63
CA LYS A 88 7.46 -15.23 -19.02
C LYS A 88 6.82 -15.99 -17.85
N ASP A 89 7.40 -15.89 -16.64
CA ASP A 89 6.85 -16.58 -15.46
C ASP A 89 5.53 -15.91 -15.02
N LEU A 90 5.45 -14.59 -15.10
CA LEU A 90 4.22 -13.86 -14.83
C LEU A 90 3.12 -14.18 -15.84
N THR A 91 3.46 -14.30 -17.13
CA THR A 91 2.51 -14.71 -18.17
C THR A 91 1.90 -16.08 -17.86
N THR A 92 2.73 -17.05 -17.50
CA THR A 92 2.28 -18.39 -17.12
C THR A 92 1.37 -18.36 -15.89
N LEU A 93 1.75 -17.57 -14.87
CA LEU A 93 0.96 -17.40 -13.65
C LEU A 93 -0.44 -16.83 -13.95
N PHE A 94 -0.52 -15.78 -14.77
CA PHE A 94 -1.81 -15.13 -15.07
C PHE A 94 -2.69 -15.92 -16.03
N LYS A 95 -2.11 -16.87 -16.79
CA LYS A 95 -2.85 -17.83 -17.61
C LYS A 95 -3.22 -19.12 -16.88
N SER A 96 -2.73 -19.33 -15.64
CA SER A 96 -3.03 -20.53 -14.89
C SER A 96 -4.53 -20.69 -14.64
N ALA A 97 -5.00 -21.93 -14.59
CA ALA A 97 -6.40 -22.24 -14.35
C ALA A 97 -6.89 -21.68 -12.99
N GLU A 98 -6.01 -21.66 -11.99
CA GLU A 98 -6.28 -21.14 -10.65
C GLU A 98 -6.53 -19.63 -10.69
N THR A 99 -5.66 -18.87 -11.36
CA THR A 99 -5.82 -17.42 -11.51
C THR A 99 -7.08 -17.07 -12.29
N VAL A 100 -7.34 -17.77 -13.40
CA VAL A 100 -8.54 -17.55 -14.22
C VAL A 100 -9.81 -17.86 -13.43
N LYS A 101 -9.86 -18.99 -12.71
CA LYS A 101 -11.00 -19.35 -11.85
C LYS A 101 -11.24 -18.30 -10.77
N LEU A 102 -10.19 -17.81 -10.11
CA LEU A 102 -10.30 -16.75 -9.10
C LEU A 102 -10.90 -15.47 -9.70
N VAL A 103 -10.38 -15.02 -10.84
CA VAL A 103 -10.86 -13.79 -11.50
C VAL A 103 -12.34 -13.94 -11.92
N LEU A 104 -12.71 -15.10 -12.50
CA LEU A 104 -14.10 -15.36 -12.89
C LEU A 104 -15.03 -15.43 -11.68
N ALA A 105 -14.62 -16.05 -10.58
CA ALA A 105 -15.39 -16.11 -9.34
C ALA A 105 -15.62 -14.70 -8.74
N LEU A 106 -14.58 -13.86 -8.73
CA LEU A 106 -14.67 -12.47 -8.27
C LEU A 106 -15.59 -11.63 -9.17
N LEU A 107 -15.53 -11.83 -10.49
CA LEU A 107 -16.44 -11.17 -11.44
C LEU A 107 -17.87 -11.64 -11.24
N ALA A 108 -18.11 -12.95 -11.11
CA ALA A 108 -19.43 -13.50 -10.84
C ALA A 108 -20.04 -12.90 -9.57
N PHE A 109 -19.24 -12.83 -8.49
CA PHE A 109 -19.66 -12.17 -7.24
C PHE A 109 -19.97 -10.67 -7.45
N ALA A 110 -19.12 -9.94 -8.18
CA ALA A 110 -19.33 -8.52 -8.42
C ALA A 110 -20.57 -8.18 -9.26
N TYR A 111 -21.02 -9.13 -10.06
CA TYR A 111 -22.23 -9.01 -10.91
C TYR A 111 -23.44 -9.78 -10.36
N SER A 112 -23.32 -10.44 -9.19
CA SER A 112 -24.49 -11.04 -8.55
C SER A 112 -25.43 -9.95 -8.07
N GLU A 113 -26.69 -10.01 -8.50
CA GLU A 113 -27.75 -9.09 -8.07
C GLU A 113 -28.35 -9.56 -6.75
N GLU A 114 -27.74 -9.19 -5.63
CA GLU A 114 -28.40 -9.30 -4.33
C GLU A 114 -29.07 -7.98 -3.95
N ASP A 115 -30.37 -7.93 -4.07
CA ASP A 115 -31.19 -6.79 -3.60
C ASP A 115 -31.49 -6.90 -2.10
N ASN A 116 -30.49 -6.64 -1.27
CA ASN A 116 -30.61 -6.69 0.19
C ASN A 116 -30.90 -5.29 0.76
N GLN A 117 -32.10 -4.76 0.51
CA GLN A 117 -32.52 -3.43 0.98
C GLN A 117 -32.51 -3.30 2.52
N ASN A 118 -32.74 -4.39 3.26
CA ASN A 118 -32.73 -4.40 4.72
C ASN A 118 -31.32 -4.35 5.34
N ALA A 119 -30.28 -4.61 4.55
CA ALA A 119 -28.88 -4.61 5.02
C ALA A 119 -28.26 -3.20 5.12
N LYS A 120 -28.79 -2.20 4.41
CA LYS A 120 -28.13 -0.87 4.25
C LYS A 120 -27.86 -0.14 5.57
N GLY A 121 -28.79 -0.15 6.51
CA GLY A 121 -28.62 0.52 7.80
C GLY A 121 -27.65 -0.20 8.75
N LYS A 122 -27.67 -1.52 8.76
CA LYS A 122 -26.73 -2.37 9.53
C LYS A 122 -25.32 -2.25 8.98
N LEU A 123 -25.20 -2.26 7.67
CA LEU A 123 -23.98 -2.11 6.93
C LEU A 123 -23.29 -0.77 7.23
N LYS A 124 -24.01 0.34 7.17
CA LYS A 124 -23.47 1.67 7.48
C LYS A 124 -22.85 1.73 8.87
N LYS A 125 -23.52 1.20 9.89
CA LYS A 125 -22.99 1.16 11.27
C LYS A 125 -21.73 0.28 11.38
N GLN A 126 -21.66 -0.82 10.64
CA GLN A 126 -20.46 -1.67 10.63
C GLN A 126 -19.27 -0.96 9.97
N ILE A 127 -19.53 -0.25 8.87
CA ILE A 127 -18.53 0.58 8.19
C ILE A 127 -17.97 1.62 9.16
N GLU A 128 -18.85 2.42 9.78
CA GLU A 128 -18.47 3.48 10.72
C GLU A 128 -17.61 2.92 11.85
N LYS A 129 -18.00 1.80 12.46
CA LYS A 129 -17.18 1.12 13.49
C LYS A 129 -15.80 0.68 12.96
N SER A 130 -15.73 0.18 11.72
CA SER A 130 -14.46 -0.24 11.12
C SER A 130 -13.56 0.96 10.84
N LEU A 131 -14.13 2.07 10.37
CA LEU A 131 -13.41 3.32 10.16
C LEU A 131 -12.92 3.91 11.48
N ASP A 132 -13.76 3.94 12.53
CA ASP A 132 -13.39 4.40 13.87
C ASP A 132 -12.20 3.60 14.40
N LYS A 133 -12.25 2.27 14.27
CA LYS A 133 -11.16 1.38 14.70
C LYS A 133 -9.87 1.67 13.93
N LEU A 134 -9.94 1.80 12.59
CA LEU A 134 -8.77 2.11 11.77
C LEU A 134 -8.23 3.51 12.06
N HIS A 135 -9.11 4.51 12.16
CA HIS A 135 -8.71 5.87 12.52
C HIS A 135 -8.01 5.90 13.86
N HIS A 136 -8.60 5.26 14.89
CA HIS A 136 -7.98 5.16 16.21
C HIS A 136 -6.61 4.48 16.15
N GLN A 137 -6.46 3.38 15.40
CA GLN A 137 -5.18 2.69 15.23
C GLN A 137 -4.11 3.56 14.54
N VAL A 138 -4.51 4.52 13.70
CA VAL A 138 -3.56 5.46 13.07
C VAL A 138 -3.12 6.55 14.05
N ILE A 139 -4.04 7.07 14.87
CA ILE A 139 -3.77 8.26 15.71
C ILE A 139 -3.39 7.93 17.14
N SER A 140 -3.63 6.70 17.64
CA SER A 140 -3.43 6.32 19.06
C SER A 140 -2.00 6.54 19.55
N HIS A 141 -1.03 6.45 18.66
CA HIS A 141 0.40 6.62 18.99
C HIS A 141 0.99 7.92 18.42
N ALA A 142 0.15 8.86 18.00
CA ALA A 142 0.64 10.11 17.39
C ALA A 142 1.54 10.93 18.34
N ASP A 143 1.27 10.88 19.66
CA ASP A 143 2.01 11.65 20.65
C ASP A 143 3.39 11.05 20.99
N HIS A 144 3.58 9.75 20.74
CA HIS A 144 4.79 8.99 21.06
C HIS A 144 5.38 8.27 19.84
N PHE A 145 5.05 8.71 18.64
CA PHE A 145 5.45 8.01 17.41
C PHE A 145 6.96 7.82 17.29
N THR A 146 7.75 8.81 17.70
CA THR A 146 9.23 8.77 17.63
C THR A 146 9.86 7.81 18.64
N GLU A 147 9.12 7.42 19.68
CA GLU A 147 9.57 6.49 20.72
C GLU A 147 9.24 5.02 20.37
N LEU A 148 8.41 4.81 19.35
CA LEU A 148 8.00 3.48 18.93
C LEU A 148 9.12 2.74 18.21
N GLU A 149 9.14 1.44 18.38
CA GLU A 149 9.94 0.54 17.55
C GLU A 149 9.55 0.65 16.08
N VAL A 150 10.52 0.50 15.18
CA VAL A 150 10.33 0.61 13.72
C VAL A 150 9.19 -0.28 13.23
N THR A 151 9.07 -1.49 13.79
CA THR A 151 7.99 -2.44 13.46
C THR A 151 6.59 -1.88 13.77
N GLU A 152 6.42 -1.15 14.86
CA GLU A 152 5.16 -0.51 15.22
C GLU A 152 4.87 0.71 14.32
N GLN A 153 5.89 1.50 13.99
CA GLN A 153 5.77 2.59 13.03
C GLN A 153 5.32 2.08 11.66
N HIS A 154 5.85 0.93 11.20
CA HIS A 154 5.39 0.26 9.98
C HIS A 154 3.93 -0.22 10.07
N LYS A 155 3.46 -0.67 11.23
CA LYS A 155 2.04 -1.03 11.42
C LYS A 155 1.15 0.18 11.24
N ILE A 156 1.52 1.34 11.79
CA ILE A 156 0.77 2.60 11.63
C ILE A 156 0.67 2.99 10.15
N ARG A 157 1.78 2.91 9.39
CA ARG A 157 1.77 3.11 7.93
C ARG A 157 0.77 2.18 7.22
N LYS A 158 0.80 0.89 7.56
CA LYS A 158 -0.15 -0.08 6.97
C LYS A 158 -1.60 0.30 7.30
N LYS A 159 -1.88 0.73 8.55
CA LYS A 159 -3.22 1.16 8.96
C LYS A 159 -3.66 2.44 8.26
N ALA A 160 -2.77 3.42 8.07
CA ALA A 160 -3.07 4.63 7.31
C ALA A 160 -3.44 4.32 5.84
N LYS A 161 -2.75 3.36 5.20
CA LYS A 161 -3.12 2.88 3.86
C LYS A 161 -4.47 2.17 3.85
N GLN A 162 -4.74 1.30 4.83
CA GLN A 162 -6.02 0.62 4.97
C GLN A 162 -7.17 1.61 5.17
N LEU A 163 -7.00 2.60 6.05
CA LEU A 163 -8.00 3.65 6.29
C LEU A 163 -8.34 4.39 4.99
N ARG A 164 -7.35 4.77 4.20
CA ARG A 164 -7.57 5.39 2.90
C ARG A 164 -8.41 4.50 1.97
N TYR A 165 -8.01 3.24 1.81
CA TYR A 165 -8.74 2.32 0.92
C TYR A 165 -10.18 2.12 1.36
N CYS A 166 -10.43 1.94 2.67
CA CYS A 166 -11.80 1.83 3.19
C CYS A 166 -12.62 3.08 2.86
N ILE A 167 -12.05 4.28 3.07
CA ILE A 167 -12.73 5.54 2.75
C ILE A 167 -13.01 5.66 1.25
N GLU A 168 -12.06 5.30 0.38
CA GLU A 168 -12.25 5.32 -1.07
C GLU A 168 -13.37 4.38 -1.52
N PHE A 169 -13.47 3.16 -0.94
CA PHE A 169 -14.52 2.20 -1.28
C PHE A 169 -15.92 2.69 -0.92
N ILE A 170 -16.06 3.39 0.20
CA ILE A 170 -17.37 3.87 0.69
C ILE A 170 -17.64 5.33 0.33
N SER A 171 -16.77 5.95 -0.44
CA SER A 171 -16.84 7.39 -0.75
C SER A 171 -18.18 7.83 -1.34
N SER A 172 -18.84 6.95 -2.09
CA SER A 172 -20.17 7.20 -2.68
C SER A 172 -21.31 7.31 -1.65
N LEU A 173 -21.10 6.82 -0.41
CA LEU A 173 -22.11 6.85 0.65
C LEU A 173 -22.13 8.18 1.42
N TYR A 174 -21.16 9.06 1.18
CA TYR A 174 -20.96 10.30 1.93
C TYR A 174 -20.78 11.52 1.00
N PRO A 175 -21.04 12.75 1.50
CA PRO A 175 -20.82 13.95 0.72
C PRO A 175 -19.36 14.06 0.24
N ARG A 176 -19.18 14.15 -1.07
CA ARG A 176 -17.85 14.17 -1.73
C ARG A 176 -16.88 15.16 -1.12
N LYS A 177 -17.37 16.37 -0.75
CA LYS A 177 -16.57 17.44 -0.14
C LYS A 177 -15.93 16.96 1.18
N ASN A 178 -16.69 16.27 2.03
CA ASN A 178 -16.23 15.80 3.34
C ASN A 178 -15.17 14.71 3.19
N VAL A 179 -15.42 13.75 2.30
CA VAL A 179 -14.46 12.69 1.97
C VAL A 179 -13.14 13.28 1.48
N GLN A 180 -13.20 14.19 0.52
CA GLN A 180 -12.00 14.83 -0.03
C GLN A 180 -11.23 15.66 1.00
N GLN A 181 -11.92 16.38 1.88
CA GLN A 181 -11.28 17.14 2.96
C GLN A 181 -10.53 16.22 3.93
N PHE A 182 -11.12 15.09 4.28
CA PHE A 182 -10.49 14.11 5.17
C PHE A 182 -9.27 13.45 4.49
N LEU A 183 -9.43 12.98 3.25
CA LEU A 183 -8.33 12.39 2.49
C LEU A 183 -7.17 13.36 2.29
N LYS A 184 -7.45 14.65 2.06
CA LYS A 184 -6.41 15.70 1.98
C LYS A 184 -5.62 15.83 3.28
N LYS A 185 -6.26 15.62 4.44
CA LYS A 185 -5.55 15.63 5.74
C LYS A 185 -4.78 14.34 6.01
N LEU A 186 -5.24 13.20 5.49
CA LEU A 186 -4.57 11.91 5.62
C LEU A 186 -3.35 11.80 4.69
N GLN A 187 -3.37 12.49 3.55
CA GLN A 187 -2.30 12.40 2.54
C GLN A 187 -0.90 12.72 3.07
N PRO A 188 -0.66 13.79 3.86
CA PRO A 188 0.66 14.05 4.45
C PRO A 188 1.17 12.89 5.30
N VAL A 189 0.30 12.28 6.12
CA VAL A 189 0.64 11.10 6.93
C VAL A 189 1.12 9.95 6.04
N GLN A 190 0.42 9.71 4.93
CA GLN A 190 0.77 8.63 4.01
C GLN A 190 2.07 8.90 3.27
N ASN A 191 2.31 10.15 2.87
CA ASN A 191 3.50 10.54 2.15
C ASN A 191 4.74 10.44 3.06
N THR A 192 4.70 11.00 4.26
CA THR A 192 5.85 10.97 5.18
C THR A 192 6.15 9.56 5.67
N LEU A 193 5.14 8.80 6.12
CA LEU A 193 5.30 7.41 6.52
C LEU A 193 5.70 6.51 5.34
N GLY A 194 5.26 6.84 4.13
CA GLY A 194 5.64 6.16 2.89
C GLY A 194 7.13 6.29 2.66
N LEU A 195 7.61 7.53 2.52
CA LEU A 195 9.01 7.84 2.27
C LEU A 195 9.92 7.33 3.41
N TYR A 196 9.49 7.48 4.67
CA TYR A 196 10.22 6.96 5.82
C TYR A 196 10.43 5.44 5.73
N ASN A 197 9.38 4.68 5.39
CA ASN A 197 9.50 3.23 5.17
C ASN A 197 10.40 2.88 3.97
N ASP A 198 10.30 3.65 2.90
CA ASP A 198 11.02 3.35 1.68
C ASP A 198 12.54 3.58 1.86
N LEU A 199 12.95 4.43 2.83
CA LEU A 199 14.34 4.52 3.26
C LEU A 199 14.86 3.24 3.92
N PHE A 200 14.06 2.51 4.71
CA PHE A 200 14.50 1.23 5.29
C PHE A 200 14.67 0.16 4.21
N ILE A 201 13.77 0.13 3.23
CA ILE A 201 13.88 -0.80 2.11
C ILE A 201 15.12 -0.47 1.27
N ALA A 202 15.36 0.83 1.02
CA ALA A 202 16.56 1.28 0.30
C ALA A 202 17.84 0.94 1.08
N GLU A 203 17.83 1.09 2.41
CA GLU A 203 18.96 0.72 3.27
C GLU A 203 19.33 -0.76 3.12
N ASP A 204 18.33 -1.66 3.18
CA ASP A 204 18.57 -3.10 3.02
C ASP A 204 19.12 -3.44 1.63
N LEU A 205 18.61 -2.78 0.59
CA LEU A 205 19.08 -2.97 -0.78
C LEU A 205 20.49 -2.43 -0.96
N PHE A 206 20.79 -1.22 -0.46
CA PHE A 206 22.08 -0.58 -0.60
C PHE A 206 23.16 -1.27 0.22
N ASN A 207 22.85 -1.80 1.41
CA ASN A 207 23.77 -2.62 2.18
C ASN A 207 24.32 -3.80 1.37
N LYS A 208 23.45 -4.48 0.61
CA LYS A 208 23.87 -5.58 -0.27
C LYS A 208 24.71 -5.08 -1.45
N ALA A 209 24.37 -3.89 -1.97
CA ALA A 209 25.07 -3.31 -3.12
C ALA A 209 26.49 -2.82 -2.78
N THR A 210 26.81 -2.52 -1.52
CA THR A 210 28.17 -2.10 -1.08
C THR A 210 29.24 -3.14 -1.36
N GLU A 211 28.90 -4.42 -1.47
CA GLU A 211 29.83 -5.49 -1.82
C GLU A 211 30.38 -5.37 -3.25
N HIS A 212 29.62 -4.70 -4.12
CA HIS A 212 29.94 -4.55 -5.54
C HIS A 212 30.35 -3.13 -5.90
N ASP A 213 29.79 -2.13 -5.22
CA ASP A 213 30.06 -0.72 -5.46
C ASP A 213 30.16 0.06 -4.12
N PRO A 214 31.38 0.49 -3.73
CA PRO A 214 31.60 1.27 -2.50
C PRO A 214 30.88 2.63 -2.46
N HIS A 215 30.44 3.17 -3.61
CA HIS A 215 29.69 4.44 -3.65
C HIS A 215 28.37 4.36 -2.89
N PHE A 216 27.83 3.15 -2.70
CA PHE A 216 26.63 2.97 -1.87
C PHE A 216 26.82 3.33 -0.40
N TRP A 217 28.06 3.42 0.11
CA TRP A 217 28.31 3.94 1.46
C TRP A 217 27.87 5.41 1.61
N PHE A 218 27.99 6.22 0.56
CA PHE A 218 27.45 7.57 0.56
C PHE A 218 25.92 7.56 0.72
N ALA A 219 25.24 6.73 -0.05
CA ALA A 219 23.79 6.59 0.00
C ALA A 219 23.29 6.12 1.37
N LEU A 220 23.98 5.15 1.98
CA LEU A 220 23.69 4.68 3.34
C LEU A 220 23.86 5.79 4.38
N GLY A 221 24.94 6.58 4.30
CA GLY A 221 25.16 7.73 5.16
C GLY A 221 24.04 8.77 5.02
N TRP A 222 23.63 9.07 3.79
CA TRP A 222 22.53 9.98 3.51
C TRP A 222 21.18 9.45 4.09
N ILE A 223 20.90 8.15 3.92
CA ILE A 223 19.70 7.52 4.48
C ILE A 223 19.68 7.65 5.99
N LYS A 224 20.78 7.33 6.67
CA LYS A 224 20.91 7.43 8.14
C LYS A 224 20.69 8.85 8.64
N ALA A 225 21.17 9.84 7.93
CA ALA A 225 20.93 11.25 8.25
C ALA A 225 19.48 11.67 8.00
N LYS A 226 18.82 11.08 7.00
CA LYS A 226 17.45 11.45 6.60
C LYS A 226 16.36 10.77 7.44
N GLN A 227 16.63 9.57 7.96
CA GLN A 227 15.65 8.80 8.76
C GLN A 227 15.09 9.59 9.96
N PRO A 228 15.88 10.21 10.86
CA PRO A 228 15.34 10.97 12.00
C PRO A 228 14.49 12.16 11.56
N TYR A 229 14.87 12.82 10.48
CA TYR A 229 14.11 13.94 9.93
C TYR A 229 12.71 13.51 9.46
N LEU A 230 12.62 12.41 8.70
CA LEU A 230 11.34 11.88 8.23
C LEU A 230 10.50 11.27 9.35
N GLN A 231 11.13 10.69 10.37
CA GLN A 231 10.45 10.23 11.57
C GLN A 231 9.74 11.40 12.26
N ASN A 232 10.43 12.53 12.47
CA ASN A 232 9.84 13.73 13.07
C ASN A 232 8.73 14.32 12.19
N GLN A 233 8.93 14.40 10.87
CA GLN A 233 7.87 14.85 9.95
C GLN A 233 6.63 13.93 9.99
N SER A 234 6.84 12.63 10.14
CA SER A 234 5.75 11.67 10.28
C SER A 234 4.98 11.88 11.58
N ALA A 235 5.68 12.12 12.69
CA ALA A 235 5.06 12.47 13.97
C ALA A 235 4.23 13.75 13.88
N GLU A 236 4.76 14.81 13.27
CA GLU A 236 4.02 16.07 13.05
C GLU A 236 2.79 15.87 12.17
N ALA A 237 2.91 15.09 11.11
CA ALA A 237 1.78 14.79 10.23
C ALA A 237 0.67 14.03 10.97
N LEU A 238 1.03 13.04 11.79
CA LEU A 238 0.11 12.28 12.64
C LEU A 238 -0.59 13.18 13.67
N GLN A 239 0.15 14.09 14.33
CA GLN A 239 -0.40 15.05 15.27
C GLN A 239 -1.44 15.97 14.62
N LYS A 240 -1.13 16.50 13.44
CA LYS A 240 -2.06 17.32 12.66
C LYS A 240 -3.29 16.51 12.21
N PHE A 241 -3.08 15.26 11.83
CA PHE A 241 -4.16 14.37 11.41
C PHE A 241 -5.06 13.96 12.59
N LYS A 242 -4.54 13.78 13.79
CA LYS A 242 -5.31 13.51 15.02
C LYS A 242 -6.41 14.55 15.26
N GLN A 243 -6.22 15.78 14.80
CA GLN A 243 -7.20 16.88 14.90
C GLN A 243 -8.19 16.90 13.71
N ALA A 244 -8.12 15.95 12.80
CA ALA A 244 -9.00 15.92 11.65
C ALA A 244 -10.45 15.59 12.07
N LYS A 245 -11.40 16.41 11.61
CA LYS A 245 -12.82 16.13 11.85
C LYS A 245 -13.24 14.89 11.05
N ILE A 246 -13.79 13.92 11.74
CA ILE A 246 -14.40 12.71 11.17
C ILE A 246 -15.67 13.13 10.40
N PHE A 247 -15.98 12.44 9.31
CA PHE A 247 -17.12 12.78 8.44
C PHE A 247 -18.18 11.67 8.35
N TRP A 248 -17.86 10.47 8.85
CA TRP A 248 -18.78 9.35 8.97
C TRP A 248 -19.54 9.34 10.27
#